data_95a6090d649070b615df78ac07e0192f
#
_entry.id   95a6090d649070b615df78ac07e0192f
#
_cell.length_a   1.000
_cell.length_b   1.000
_cell.length_c   1.000
_cell.angle_alpha   90.00
_cell.angle_beta   90.00
_cell.angle_gamma   90.00
#
_symmetry.space_group_name_H-M   'P 1'
#
loop_
_entity.id
_entity.type
_entity.pdbx_description
1 polymer ?
#
loop_
_entity_poly.entity_id
_entity_poly.type
_entity_poly.pdbx_seq_one_letter_code
_entity_poly.pdbx_strand_id
1 'polypeptide(L)'
;VLWLGAQLDEDERIARRAGDSFRQIGETGVIVATEGDRAEECASANWAGIAEHIVRHDPARVLREIDSKRQLLAEYRLANAEGKYPDWAGGYASGLEYAVQLAAADYADRPGYDPEWAPLSQWGPPATT
;
A
#
# COMPACT_ATOMS: atom_id res chain seq x y z
N VAL A 1 -2.63 13.39 4.73
CA VAL A 1 -1.81 13.40 3.50
C VAL A 1 -0.34 13.24 3.83
N LEU A 2 0.20 14.09 4.71
CA LEU A 2 1.62 13.99 5.07
C LEU A 2 1.92 12.66 5.77
N TRP A 3 1.03 12.21 6.64
CA TRP A 3 1.20 10.95 7.33
C TRP A 3 1.23 9.78 6.36
N LEU A 4 0.28 9.72 5.42
CA LEU A 4 0.25 8.65 4.43
C LEU A 4 1.50 8.68 3.55
N GLY A 5 1.91 9.86 3.10
CA GLY A 5 3.15 10.00 2.32
C GLY A 5 4.36 9.44 3.04
N ALA A 6 4.45 9.68 4.35
CA ALA A 6 5.54 9.14 5.16
C ALA A 6 5.51 7.60 5.24
N GLN A 7 4.30 7.01 5.31
CA GLN A 7 4.17 5.55 5.30
C GLN A 7 4.62 4.97 3.96
N LEU A 8 4.25 5.61 2.87
CA LEU A 8 4.65 5.18 1.53
C LEU A 8 6.16 5.26 1.35
N ASP A 9 6.79 6.31 1.85
CA ASP A 9 8.24 6.47 1.77
C ASP A 9 8.96 5.37 2.54
N GLU A 10 8.46 5.03 3.72
CA GLU A 10 9.05 3.96 4.53
C GLU A 10 8.88 2.60 3.87
N ASP A 11 7.71 2.32 3.33
CA ASP A 11 7.47 1.06 2.63
C ASP A 11 8.33 0.95 1.36
N GLU A 12 8.53 2.06 0.65
CA GLU A 12 9.43 2.06 -0.50
C GLU A 12 10.85 1.74 -0.08
N ARG A 13 11.32 2.33 1.00
CA ARG A 13 12.66 2.07 1.51
C ARG A 13 12.87 0.59 1.81
N ILE A 14 11.89 -0.01 2.49
CA ILE A 14 11.96 -1.43 2.86
C ILE A 14 11.89 -2.31 1.62
N ALA A 15 10.97 -2.03 0.71
CA ALA A 15 10.80 -2.84 -0.49
C ALA A 15 12.05 -2.82 -1.37
N ARG A 16 12.67 -1.66 -1.54
CA ARG A 16 13.88 -1.56 -2.38
C ARG A 16 15.06 -2.31 -1.78
N ARG A 17 15.14 -2.40 -0.47
CA ARG A 17 16.19 -3.17 0.19
C ARG A 17 15.98 -4.68 0.06
N ALA A 18 14.77 -5.12 -0.24
CA ALA A 18 14.46 -6.54 -0.36
C ALA A 18 14.80 -7.10 -1.77
N GLY A 19 15.08 -6.26 -2.74
CA GLY A 19 15.39 -6.67 -4.11
C GLY A 19 14.32 -6.21 -5.09
N ASP A 20 14.23 -6.92 -6.23
CA ASP A 20 13.28 -6.56 -7.28
C ASP A 20 12.00 -7.37 -7.21
N SER A 21 12.12 -8.68 -7.28
CA SER A 21 10.95 -9.56 -7.27
C SER A 21 11.27 -10.88 -6.59
N PHE A 22 10.21 -11.59 -6.20
CA PHE A 22 10.33 -12.91 -5.60
C PHE A 22 9.64 -13.94 -6.49
N ARG A 23 10.13 -15.16 -6.42
CA ARG A 23 9.58 -16.28 -7.19
C ARG A 23 9.53 -17.52 -6.31
N GLN A 24 8.44 -18.26 -6.42
CA GLN A 24 8.30 -19.53 -5.73
C GLN A 24 8.85 -20.64 -6.61
N ILE A 25 9.56 -21.58 -6.03
CA ILE A 25 10.05 -22.76 -6.75
C ILE A 25 8.95 -23.82 -6.74
N GLY A 26 8.26 -23.96 -7.90
CA GLY A 26 7.18 -24.92 -8.04
C GLY A 26 6.11 -24.73 -6.98
N GLU A 27 5.66 -25.84 -6.40
CA GLU A 27 4.68 -25.82 -5.31
C GLU A 27 5.35 -26.12 -3.98
N THR A 28 6.48 -25.48 -3.75
CA THR A 28 7.27 -25.67 -2.52
C THR A 28 7.24 -24.41 -1.67
N GLY A 29 7.82 -24.49 -0.50
CA GLY A 29 8.01 -23.32 0.37
C GLY A 29 9.19 -22.46 0.00
N VAL A 30 9.96 -22.83 -1.02
CA VAL A 30 11.20 -22.13 -1.36
C VAL A 30 10.92 -20.86 -2.15
N ILE A 31 11.51 -19.75 -1.70
CA ILE A 31 11.35 -18.44 -2.31
C ILE A 31 12.70 -17.96 -2.80
N VAL A 32 12.76 -17.53 -4.06
CA VAL A 32 13.94 -16.97 -4.68
C VAL A 32 13.73 -15.48 -4.88
N ALA A 33 14.69 -14.68 -4.40
CA ALA A 33 14.71 -13.25 -4.66
C ALA A 33 15.58 -12.97 -5.88
N THR A 34 15.11 -12.08 -6.74
CA THR A 34 15.86 -11.64 -7.92
C THR A 34 16.21 -10.17 -7.77
N GLU A 35 17.39 -9.83 -8.29
CA GLU A 35 17.86 -8.44 -8.37
C GLU A 35 18.80 -8.34 -9.56
N GLY A 36 18.33 -7.73 -10.64
CA GLY A 36 19.09 -7.73 -11.88
C GLY A 36 19.31 -9.15 -12.38
N ASP A 37 20.56 -9.53 -12.57
CA ASP A 37 20.93 -10.88 -13.01
C ASP A 37 21.07 -11.88 -11.87
N ARG A 38 20.93 -11.42 -10.63
CA ARG A 38 21.06 -12.29 -9.46
C ARG A 38 19.74 -12.95 -9.13
N ALA A 39 19.81 -14.21 -8.75
CA ALA A 39 18.66 -14.96 -8.26
C ALA A 39 19.15 -15.87 -7.15
N GLU A 40 18.69 -15.65 -5.94
CA GLU A 40 19.15 -16.42 -4.78
C GLU A 40 17.96 -16.84 -3.91
N GLU A 41 18.05 -18.05 -3.35
CA GLU A 41 17.09 -18.45 -2.35
C GLU A 41 17.18 -17.50 -1.16
N CYS A 42 16.06 -16.86 -0.84
CA CYS A 42 16.02 -15.88 0.25
C CYS A 42 15.25 -16.38 1.45
N ALA A 43 14.37 -17.36 1.29
CA ALA A 43 13.58 -17.88 2.39
C ALA A 43 12.99 -19.25 2.03
N SER A 44 12.60 -19.97 3.06
CA SER A 44 11.88 -21.23 2.90
C SER A 44 10.71 -21.24 3.88
N ALA A 45 9.51 -21.27 3.36
CA ALA A 45 8.30 -21.32 4.17
C ALA A 45 7.95 -22.75 4.53
N ASN A 46 7.20 -22.92 5.62
CA ASN A 46 6.83 -24.24 6.11
C ASN A 46 5.91 -24.99 5.16
N TRP A 47 5.13 -24.27 4.37
CA TRP A 47 4.30 -24.88 3.32
C TRP A 47 4.10 -23.93 2.14
N ALA A 48 3.69 -24.50 1.01
CA ALA A 48 3.62 -23.78 -0.26
C ALA A 48 2.71 -22.55 -0.23
N GLY A 49 1.61 -22.60 0.51
CA GLY A 49 0.68 -21.46 0.58
C GLY A 49 1.29 -20.22 1.19
N ILE A 50 2.17 -20.39 2.17
CA ILE A 50 2.89 -19.23 2.74
C ILE A 50 3.81 -18.63 1.68
N ALA A 51 4.56 -19.46 0.96
CA ALA A 51 5.46 -18.98 -0.08
C ALA A 51 4.68 -18.24 -1.18
N GLU A 52 3.54 -18.78 -1.58
CA GLU A 52 2.69 -18.15 -2.58
C GLU A 52 2.25 -16.76 -2.12
N HIS A 53 1.82 -16.64 -0.88
CA HIS A 53 1.40 -15.35 -0.32
C HIS A 53 2.55 -14.34 -0.35
N ILE A 54 3.73 -14.74 0.12
CA ILE A 54 4.89 -13.86 0.17
C ILE A 54 5.28 -13.39 -1.23
N VAL A 55 5.31 -14.30 -2.19
CA VAL A 55 5.68 -13.97 -3.56
C VAL A 55 4.69 -13.00 -4.20
N ARG A 56 3.39 -13.17 -3.91
CA ARG A 56 2.36 -12.26 -4.42
C ARG A 56 2.52 -10.84 -3.91
N HIS A 57 3.19 -10.67 -2.78
CA HIS A 57 3.39 -9.37 -2.14
C HIS A 57 4.86 -8.97 -2.17
N ASP A 58 5.52 -9.26 -3.28
CA ASP A 58 6.95 -9.00 -3.45
C ASP A 58 7.25 -7.50 -3.61
N PRO A 59 8.54 -7.12 -3.59
CA PRO A 59 8.90 -5.71 -3.71
C PRO A 59 8.34 -5.04 -4.97
N ALA A 60 8.33 -5.73 -6.10
CA ALA A 60 7.82 -5.14 -7.34
C ALA A 60 6.34 -4.75 -7.21
N ARG A 61 5.52 -5.61 -6.61
CA ARG A 61 4.11 -5.30 -6.39
C ARG A 61 3.93 -4.15 -5.40
N VAL A 62 4.68 -4.19 -4.31
CA VAL A 62 4.62 -3.13 -3.29
C VAL A 62 4.94 -1.78 -3.92
N LEU A 63 5.97 -1.72 -4.77
CA LEU A 63 6.34 -0.47 -5.43
C LEU A 63 5.25 0.03 -6.39
N ARG A 64 4.57 -0.88 -7.10
CA ARG A 64 3.43 -0.49 -7.94
C ARG A 64 2.27 0.07 -7.12
N GLU A 65 1.99 -0.54 -5.99
CA GLU A 65 0.93 -0.06 -5.09
C GLU A 65 1.27 1.31 -4.51
N ILE A 66 2.53 1.51 -4.14
CA ILE A 66 3.01 2.80 -3.65
C ILE A 66 2.85 3.87 -4.73
N ASP A 67 3.25 3.56 -5.96
CA ASP A 67 3.14 4.50 -7.07
C ASP A 67 1.69 4.92 -7.29
N SER A 68 0.77 3.96 -7.30
CA SER A 68 -0.66 4.26 -7.46
C SER A 68 -1.18 5.17 -6.34
N LYS A 69 -0.78 4.90 -5.11
CA LYS A 69 -1.20 5.73 -3.98
C LYS A 69 -0.60 7.12 -4.03
N ARG A 70 0.64 7.25 -4.48
CA ARG A 70 1.26 8.57 -4.67
C ARG A 70 0.54 9.38 -5.74
N GLN A 71 0.09 8.73 -6.80
CA GLN A 71 -0.71 9.40 -7.83
C GLN A 71 -2.04 9.89 -7.26
N LEU A 72 -2.67 9.08 -6.43
CA LEU A 72 -3.90 9.49 -5.73
C LEU A 72 -3.66 10.71 -4.85
N LEU A 73 -2.57 10.73 -4.09
CA LEU A 73 -2.21 11.86 -3.26
C LEU A 73 -1.94 13.12 -4.08
N ALA A 74 -1.27 12.97 -5.21
CA ALA A 74 -1.01 14.10 -6.11
C ALA A 74 -2.31 14.68 -6.65
N GLU A 75 -3.24 13.83 -7.05
CA GLU A 75 -4.54 14.27 -7.54
C GLU A 75 -5.35 14.97 -6.46
N TYR A 76 -5.31 14.45 -5.25
CA TYR A 76 -5.98 15.08 -4.12
C TYR A 76 -5.41 16.48 -3.84
N ARG A 77 -4.09 16.62 -3.87
CA ARG A 77 -3.45 17.92 -3.67
C ARG A 77 -3.85 18.92 -4.74
N LEU A 78 -3.90 18.47 -5.99
CA LEU A 78 -4.34 19.32 -7.09
C LEU A 78 -5.80 19.75 -6.93
N ALA A 79 -6.67 18.83 -6.54
CA ALA A 79 -8.08 19.12 -6.36
C ALA A 79 -8.33 20.13 -5.24
N ASN A 80 -7.46 20.16 -4.24
CA ASN A 80 -7.56 21.10 -3.12
C ASN A 80 -6.78 22.39 -3.32
N ALA A 81 -6.05 22.51 -4.42
CA ALA A 81 -5.23 23.68 -4.66
C ALA A 81 -6.08 24.84 -5.16
N GLU A 82 -6.25 25.86 -4.28
CA GLU A 82 -6.59 27.22 -4.72
C GLU A 82 -7.90 27.44 -5.46
N GLY A 83 -8.93 26.68 -5.18
CA GLY A 83 -10.21 26.97 -5.81
C GLY A 83 -10.20 27.00 -7.33
N LYS A 84 -9.32 26.25 -7.96
CA LYS A 84 -9.18 26.19 -9.40
C LYS A 84 -10.34 25.51 -10.11
N TYR A 85 -11.19 24.86 -9.37
CA TYR A 85 -12.27 24.07 -9.92
C TYR A 85 -13.59 24.77 -9.72
N PRO A 86 -14.50 24.69 -10.67
CA PRO A 86 -15.85 25.20 -10.51
C PRO A 86 -16.63 24.42 -9.44
N ASP A 87 -17.85 24.84 -9.17
CA ASP A 87 -18.66 24.31 -8.05
C ASP A 87 -18.77 22.78 -7.97
N TRP A 88 -18.79 22.09 -9.11
CA TRP A 88 -18.86 20.62 -9.12
C TRP A 88 -17.62 19.98 -8.51
N ALA A 89 -16.52 20.69 -8.43
CA ALA A 89 -15.27 20.17 -7.95
C ALA A 89 -15.24 19.94 -6.43
N GLY A 90 -16.18 20.55 -5.69
CA GLY A 90 -16.30 20.26 -4.26
C GLY A 90 -16.58 18.79 -4.01
N GLY A 91 -17.46 18.19 -4.84
CA GLY A 91 -17.74 16.76 -4.76
C GLY A 91 -16.54 15.91 -5.17
N TYR A 92 -15.81 16.36 -6.19
CA TYR A 92 -14.60 15.66 -6.63
C TYR A 92 -13.52 15.66 -5.53
N ALA A 93 -13.26 16.82 -4.95
CA ALA A 93 -12.27 16.94 -3.87
C ALA A 93 -12.68 16.11 -2.65
N SER A 94 -13.96 16.10 -2.29
CA SER A 94 -14.44 15.30 -1.17
C SER A 94 -14.33 13.81 -1.47
N GLY A 95 -14.59 13.40 -2.69
CA GLY A 95 -14.43 12.00 -3.10
C GLY A 95 -12.97 11.58 -3.03
N LEU A 96 -12.04 12.44 -3.45
CA LEU A 96 -10.62 12.17 -3.36
C LEU A 96 -10.16 12.10 -1.90
N GLU A 97 -10.67 12.97 -1.04
CA GLU A 97 -10.36 12.92 0.38
C GLU A 97 -10.77 11.58 0.98
N TYR A 98 -11.96 11.12 0.65
CA TYR A 98 -12.40 9.82 1.10
C TYR A 98 -11.51 8.69 0.57
N ALA A 99 -11.13 8.76 -0.70
CA ALA A 99 -10.25 7.77 -1.30
C ALA A 99 -8.88 7.76 -0.61
N VAL A 100 -8.34 8.91 -0.25
CA VAL A 100 -7.09 9.01 0.50
C VAL A 100 -7.23 8.38 1.88
N GLN A 101 -8.35 8.62 2.55
CA GLN A 101 -8.62 7.97 3.84
C GLN A 101 -8.68 6.46 3.72
N LEU A 102 -9.32 5.95 2.67
CA LEU A 102 -9.35 4.51 2.40
C LEU A 102 -7.95 3.96 2.15
N ALA A 103 -7.13 4.68 1.42
CA ALA A 103 -5.74 4.27 1.20
C ALA A 103 -4.94 4.27 2.51
N ALA A 104 -5.17 5.24 3.38
CA ALA A 104 -4.51 5.29 4.69
C ALA A 104 -4.94 4.15 5.60
N ALA A 105 -6.14 3.61 5.41
CA ALA A 105 -6.65 2.50 6.22
C ALA A 105 -5.82 1.23 6.09
N ASP A 106 -5.09 1.05 5.01
CA ASP A 106 -4.16 -0.08 4.85
C ASP A 106 -3.08 -0.06 5.95
N TYR A 107 -2.83 1.08 6.53
CA TYR A 107 -1.79 1.30 7.54
C TYR A 107 -2.36 1.58 8.91
N ALA A 108 -3.59 1.13 9.17
CA ALA A 108 -4.31 1.43 10.41
C ALA A 108 -3.60 0.94 11.67
N ASP A 109 -2.70 -0.03 11.52
CA ASP A 109 -1.93 -0.58 12.64
C ASP A 109 -0.67 0.22 12.98
N ARG A 110 -0.43 1.32 12.26
CA ARG A 110 0.79 2.12 12.45
C ARG A 110 0.55 3.33 13.33
N PRO A 111 1.59 3.74 14.11
CA PRO A 111 1.47 4.94 14.94
C PRO A 111 1.10 6.18 14.12
N GLY A 112 0.24 6.99 14.67
CA GLY A 112 -0.18 8.23 14.02
C GLY A 112 -1.41 8.08 13.14
N TYR A 113 -1.89 6.87 12.92
CA TYR A 113 -3.13 6.68 12.19
C TYR A 113 -4.31 7.24 12.99
N ASP A 114 -5.15 8.03 12.34
CA ASP A 114 -6.34 8.59 12.97
C ASP A 114 -7.52 7.62 12.76
N PRO A 115 -8.09 7.08 13.85
CA PRO A 115 -9.23 6.17 13.73
C PRO A 115 -10.45 6.75 12.99
N GLU A 116 -10.57 8.07 12.95
CA GLU A 116 -11.66 8.70 12.21
C GLU A 116 -11.55 8.50 10.70
N TRP A 117 -10.38 8.12 10.21
CA TRP A 117 -10.19 7.81 8.80
C TRP A 117 -10.69 6.42 8.42
N ALA A 118 -11.04 5.59 9.41
CA ALA A 118 -11.46 4.22 9.13
C ALA A 118 -12.73 4.18 8.28
N PRO A 119 -12.86 3.22 7.36
CA PRO A 119 -14.08 3.05 6.58
C PRO A 119 -15.29 2.82 7.49
N LEU A 120 -16.41 3.41 7.13
CA LEU A 120 -17.58 3.42 8.00
C LEU A 120 -18.19 2.07 8.29
N SER A 121 -18.01 1.08 7.43
CA SER A 121 -18.70 -0.20 7.58
C SER A 121 -17.91 -1.42 7.22
N GLN A 122 -16.70 -1.24 6.79
CA GLN A 122 -15.98 -2.30 6.12
C GLN A 122 -15.50 -3.40 7.06
N TRP A 123 -15.30 -3.08 8.31
CA TRP A 123 -14.87 -4.05 9.31
C TRP A 123 -15.96 -4.33 10.33
N GLY A 124 -17.19 -4.05 9.91
CA GLY A 124 -18.32 -4.16 10.79
C GLY A 124 -18.35 -3.06 11.83
N PRO A 125 -19.40 -3.00 12.62
CA PRO A 125 -19.43 -2.07 13.73
C PRO A 125 -18.24 -2.40 14.63
N PRO A 126 -17.55 -1.36 15.11
CA PRO A 126 -16.53 -1.60 16.10
C PRO A 126 -17.17 -2.45 17.16
N ALA A 127 -16.43 -3.47 17.58
CA ALA A 127 -16.92 -4.32 18.64
C ALA A 127 -17.50 -3.42 19.70
N THR A 128 -18.79 -3.42 19.75
CA THR A 128 -19.46 -2.70 20.78
C THR A 128 -19.29 -3.47 22.04
N THR A 129 -18.24 -3.29 22.54
CA THR A 129 -18.14 -3.87 23.84
C THR A 129 -18.28 -2.84 24.84
#